data_2a47e8bfd0990aa117a1c43785c69286
#
_entry.id   2a47e8bfd0990aa117a1c43785c69286
#
_cell.length_a   1.000
_cell.length_b   1.000
_cell.length_c   1.000
_cell.angle_alpha   90.00
_cell.angle_beta   90.00
_cell.angle_gamma   90.00
#
_symmetry.space_group_name_H-M   'P 1'
#
loop_
_entity.id
_entity.type
_entity.pdbx_description
1 polymer ?
#
loop_
_entity_poly.entity_id
_entity_poly.type
_entity_poly.pdbx_seq_one_letter_code
_entity_poly.pdbx_strand_id
1 'polypeptide(L)'
;MRFVALDLETANSKFSSICQIGISVFENNREIVAISQLVDPQDYFDAVNIAIHGIDENSVKGYPNFSAAYGQVKHLFEDSIVVSHTAFDRTALRQACKANNLVEPYCRWLDSAKVVRRAYPQFAVRGYGLGTVAKELGFDFKHHDALEGARVAGAILIQAIEDTGIALDEWLRRIEKPIADNKYSERITLEGKEEGPLAGEVCVFTGQLKISRADAARIANEAGAAVEPGVNKKTTIVVVGDQDLERLAGKSKSSKHLKAEEMAANGFAIRILQERDFVALLD
;
A
#
# COMPACT_ATOMS: atom_id res chain seq x y z
N MET A 1 0.82 26.26 -7.95
CA MET A 1 0.45 24.84 -7.82
C MET A 1 -0.60 24.73 -6.71
N ARG A 2 -1.71 24.05 -6.96
CA ARG A 2 -2.75 23.77 -5.96
C ARG A 2 -3.17 22.30 -6.05
N PHE A 3 -3.34 21.62 -4.90
CA PHE A 3 -3.85 20.26 -4.79
C PHE A 3 -4.44 20.01 -3.40
N VAL A 4 -5.19 18.91 -3.27
CA VAL A 4 -5.81 18.46 -2.02
C VAL A 4 -5.19 17.13 -1.63
N ALA A 5 -4.55 17.04 -0.49
CA ALA A 5 -4.10 15.77 0.06
C ALA A 5 -5.20 15.18 0.93
N LEU A 6 -5.41 13.87 0.81
CA LEU A 6 -6.44 13.09 1.49
C LEU A 6 -5.83 11.85 2.10
N ASP A 7 -6.19 11.58 3.33
CA ASP A 7 -5.95 10.31 4.02
C ASP A 7 -7.20 9.91 4.80
N LEU A 8 -7.49 8.62 4.92
CA LEU A 8 -8.72 8.09 5.50
C LEU A 8 -8.40 6.94 6.46
N GLU A 9 -9.10 6.92 7.61
CA GLU A 9 -9.11 5.74 8.48
C GLU A 9 -10.43 5.00 8.36
N THR A 10 -10.39 3.67 8.49
CA THR A 10 -11.57 2.80 8.39
C THR A 10 -11.78 2.00 9.68
N ALA A 11 -13.03 1.85 10.10
CA ALA A 11 -13.40 1.14 11.33
C ALA A 11 -13.14 -0.37 11.27
N ASN A 12 -13.15 -0.95 10.06
CA ASN A 12 -12.96 -2.38 9.84
C ASN A 12 -12.43 -2.66 8.42
N SER A 13 -12.35 -3.91 8.02
CA SER A 13 -11.83 -4.34 6.71
C SER A 13 -12.65 -3.89 5.49
N LYS A 14 -13.85 -3.36 5.68
CA LYS A 14 -14.65 -2.77 4.59
C LYS A 14 -14.12 -1.37 4.29
N PHE A 15 -13.70 -1.12 3.08
CA PHE A 15 -13.24 0.21 2.65
C PHE A 15 -14.29 1.32 2.85
N SER A 16 -15.58 0.97 2.84
CA SER A 16 -16.66 1.93 3.05
C SER A 16 -16.86 2.36 4.51
N SER A 17 -16.24 1.70 5.47
CA SER A 17 -16.39 1.98 6.90
C SER A 17 -15.53 3.15 7.39
N ILE A 18 -15.48 4.24 6.64
CA ILE A 18 -14.65 5.41 6.95
C ILE A 18 -15.04 5.97 8.33
N CYS A 19 -14.05 6.08 9.24
CA CYS A 19 -14.22 6.63 10.59
C CYS A 19 -13.44 7.93 10.83
N GLN A 20 -12.51 8.30 9.95
CA GLN A 20 -11.86 9.61 9.95
C GLN A 20 -11.55 10.07 8.52
N ILE A 21 -11.70 11.37 8.28
CA ILE A 21 -11.32 12.04 7.04
C ILE A 21 -10.30 13.10 7.39
N GLY A 22 -9.09 12.99 6.85
CA GLY A 22 -8.02 13.96 6.93
C GLY A 22 -7.80 14.65 5.59
N ILE A 23 -7.90 15.96 5.56
CA ILE A 23 -7.71 16.77 4.34
C ILE A 23 -6.72 17.89 4.62
N SER A 24 -5.73 18.02 3.75
CA SER A 24 -4.82 19.15 3.73
C SER A 24 -4.80 19.76 2.32
N VAL A 25 -5.18 21.03 2.19
CA VAL A 25 -5.14 21.74 0.91
C VAL A 25 -3.86 22.54 0.83
N PHE A 26 -3.10 22.31 -0.22
CA PHE A 26 -1.86 23.01 -0.50
C PHE A 26 -2.03 23.99 -1.65
N GLU A 27 -1.51 25.19 -1.46
CA GLU A 27 -1.36 26.18 -2.51
C GLU A 27 0.01 26.86 -2.42
N ASN A 28 0.74 26.92 -3.54
CA ASN A 28 2.08 27.50 -3.60
C ASN A 28 3.03 26.92 -2.53
N ASN A 29 3.02 25.58 -2.37
CA ASN A 29 3.80 24.81 -1.42
C ASN A 29 3.47 25.07 0.06
N ARG A 30 2.33 25.68 0.35
CA ARG A 30 1.88 25.97 1.72
C ARG A 30 0.52 25.35 1.98
N GLU A 31 0.34 24.78 3.16
CA GLU A 31 -0.98 24.36 3.64
C GLU A 31 -1.86 25.59 3.87
N ILE A 32 -3.03 25.62 3.25
CA ILE A 32 -4.00 26.71 3.38
C ILE A 32 -5.32 26.29 4.03
N VAL A 33 -5.60 24.97 4.05
CA VAL A 33 -6.76 24.38 4.75
C VAL A 33 -6.31 23.06 5.36
N ALA A 34 -6.70 22.83 6.61
CA ALA A 34 -6.50 21.59 7.33
C ALA A 34 -7.81 21.14 7.97
N ILE A 35 -8.26 19.93 7.69
CA ILE A 35 -9.50 19.36 8.23
C ILE A 35 -9.22 17.98 8.78
N SER A 36 -9.57 17.76 10.04
CA SER A 36 -9.66 16.44 10.67
C SER A 36 -11.10 16.24 11.09
N GLN A 37 -11.80 15.30 10.45
CA GLN A 37 -13.20 15.04 10.68
C GLN A 37 -13.41 13.58 11.07
N LEU A 38 -13.83 13.34 12.33
CA LEU A 38 -14.33 12.04 12.75
C LEU A 38 -15.70 11.78 12.10
N VAL A 39 -15.92 10.52 11.75
CA VAL A 39 -17.12 10.05 11.04
C VAL A 39 -17.68 8.85 11.78
N ASP A 40 -18.97 8.84 12.07
CA ASP A 40 -19.66 7.64 12.50
C ASP A 40 -19.91 6.73 11.28
N PRO A 41 -19.18 5.61 11.15
CA PRO A 41 -19.29 4.72 9.99
C PRO A 41 -20.62 3.95 9.99
N GLN A 42 -21.39 3.98 11.08
CA GLN A 42 -22.59 3.16 11.30
C GLN A 42 -22.34 1.67 11.05
N ASP A 43 -21.15 1.21 11.42
CA ASP A 43 -20.66 -0.17 11.27
C ASP A 43 -19.82 -0.54 12.52
N TYR A 44 -19.50 -1.82 12.68
CA TYR A 44 -18.66 -2.27 13.81
C TYR A 44 -17.21 -1.79 13.65
N PHE A 45 -16.51 -1.72 14.77
CA PHE A 45 -15.07 -1.47 14.82
C PHE A 45 -14.30 -2.77 15.03
N ASP A 46 -13.31 -3.02 14.18
CA ASP A 46 -12.44 -4.17 14.35
C ASP A 46 -11.30 -3.82 15.33
N ALA A 47 -10.99 -4.73 16.23
CA ALA A 47 -9.94 -4.53 17.23
C ALA A 47 -8.57 -4.24 16.60
N VAL A 48 -8.29 -4.78 15.41
CA VAL A 48 -7.06 -4.51 14.67
C VAL A 48 -7.01 -3.05 14.21
N ASN A 49 -8.11 -2.54 13.64
CA ASN A 49 -8.20 -1.15 13.19
C ASN A 49 -8.10 -0.18 14.38
N ILE A 50 -8.80 -0.45 15.49
CA ILE A 50 -8.69 0.33 16.74
C ILE A 50 -7.23 0.35 17.22
N ALA A 51 -6.54 -0.78 17.22
CA ALA A 51 -5.14 -0.85 17.66
C ALA A 51 -4.20 -0.02 16.75
N ILE A 52 -4.57 0.18 15.49
CA ILE A 52 -3.80 0.98 14.51
C ILE A 52 -4.01 2.48 14.74
N HIS A 53 -5.24 2.99 14.69
CA HIS A 53 -5.51 4.44 14.68
C HIS A 53 -6.11 4.96 16.00
N GLY A 54 -6.50 4.08 16.94
CA GLY A 54 -7.03 4.45 18.25
C GLY A 54 -8.48 4.95 18.26
N ILE A 55 -9.17 4.93 17.11
CA ILE A 55 -10.56 5.37 16.99
C ILE A 55 -11.48 4.17 17.24
N ASP A 56 -12.44 4.32 18.15
CA ASP A 56 -13.42 3.32 18.50
C ASP A 56 -14.86 3.87 18.39
N GLU A 57 -15.84 3.08 18.72
CA GLU A 57 -17.28 3.46 18.70
C GLU A 57 -17.56 4.68 19.60
N ASN A 58 -16.84 4.83 20.72
CA ASN A 58 -17.04 5.96 21.63
C ASN A 58 -16.45 7.24 21.05
N SER A 59 -15.34 7.11 20.34
CA SER A 59 -14.63 8.24 19.69
C SER A 59 -15.51 8.92 18.65
N VAL A 60 -16.36 8.18 17.93
CA VAL A 60 -17.20 8.70 16.83
C VAL A 60 -18.64 9.03 17.26
N LYS A 61 -18.98 8.78 18.52
CA LYS A 61 -20.32 9.00 19.03
C LYS A 61 -20.73 10.47 18.96
N GLY A 62 -21.82 10.75 18.23
CA GLY A 62 -22.33 12.11 18.00
C GLY A 62 -21.66 12.84 16.84
N TYR A 63 -20.70 12.23 16.17
CA TYR A 63 -20.14 12.75 14.92
C TYR A 63 -21.08 12.43 13.74
N PRO A 64 -20.96 13.17 12.63
CA PRO A 64 -21.80 12.94 11.44
C PRO A 64 -21.48 11.57 10.83
N ASN A 65 -22.48 10.97 10.18
CA ASN A 65 -22.24 9.83 9.31
C ASN A 65 -21.50 10.26 8.04
N PHE A 66 -21.04 9.26 7.24
CA PHE A 66 -20.27 9.56 6.04
C PHE A 66 -20.97 10.50 5.07
N SER A 67 -22.28 10.36 4.85
CA SER A 67 -23.02 11.23 3.92
C SER A 67 -22.98 12.69 4.34
N ALA A 68 -23.16 12.96 5.61
CA ALA A 68 -23.15 14.33 6.17
C ALA A 68 -21.70 14.90 6.15
N ALA A 69 -20.72 14.12 6.59
CA ALA A 69 -19.31 14.52 6.60
C ALA A 69 -18.79 14.81 5.18
N TYR A 70 -19.04 13.89 4.24
CA TYR A 70 -18.66 14.05 2.84
C TYR A 70 -19.31 15.27 2.19
N GLY A 71 -20.60 15.51 2.48
CA GLY A 71 -21.32 16.68 1.99
C GLY A 71 -20.66 18.01 2.35
N GLN A 72 -19.99 18.09 3.51
CA GLN A 72 -19.27 19.28 3.95
C GLN A 72 -17.97 19.51 3.19
N VAL A 73 -17.27 18.44 2.78
CA VAL A 73 -15.90 18.55 2.24
C VAL A 73 -15.80 18.26 0.74
N LYS A 74 -16.82 17.68 0.10
CA LYS A 74 -16.74 17.25 -1.31
C LYS A 74 -16.37 18.38 -2.27
N HIS A 75 -16.76 19.62 -1.98
CA HIS A 75 -16.47 20.79 -2.81
C HIS A 75 -14.97 21.08 -2.93
N LEU A 76 -14.14 20.58 -2.00
CA LEU A 76 -12.68 20.71 -2.05
C LEU A 76 -12.06 19.83 -3.12
N PHE A 77 -12.73 18.73 -3.44
CA PHE A 77 -12.23 17.74 -4.40
C PHE A 77 -12.61 18.08 -5.85
N GLU A 78 -13.73 18.77 -6.07
CA GLU A 78 -14.25 19.06 -7.41
C GLU A 78 -13.20 19.83 -8.24
N ASP A 79 -12.96 19.36 -9.46
CA ASP A 79 -11.97 19.88 -10.42
C ASP A 79 -10.54 20.00 -9.88
N SER A 80 -10.24 19.32 -8.76
CA SER A 80 -8.94 19.35 -8.09
C SER A 80 -8.06 18.15 -8.48
N ILE A 81 -6.76 18.24 -8.18
CA ILE A 81 -5.88 17.09 -8.07
C ILE A 81 -5.94 16.62 -6.62
N VAL A 82 -6.42 15.39 -6.41
CA VAL A 82 -6.45 14.75 -5.10
C VAL A 82 -5.26 13.81 -4.96
N VAL A 83 -4.47 14.02 -3.93
CA VAL A 83 -3.25 13.28 -3.62
C VAL A 83 -3.53 12.35 -2.45
N SER A 84 -3.23 11.08 -2.61
CA SER A 84 -3.22 10.11 -1.51
C SER A 84 -1.95 9.27 -1.56
N HIS A 85 -1.61 8.64 -0.45
CA HIS A 85 -0.45 7.75 -0.43
C HIS A 85 -0.92 6.31 -0.61
N THR A 86 -0.80 5.77 -1.81
CA THR A 86 -1.37 4.53 -2.35
C THR A 86 -2.81 4.69 -2.89
N ALA A 87 -3.41 3.58 -3.32
CA ALA A 87 -4.76 3.57 -3.87
C ALA A 87 -5.85 3.35 -2.81
N PHE A 88 -5.48 3.25 -1.52
CA PHE A 88 -6.40 2.94 -0.43
C PHE A 88 -7.51 3.99 -0.32
N ASP A 89 -7.15 5.24 -0.14
CA ASP A 89 -8.08 6.34 0.12
C ASP A 89 -9.06 6.57 -1.03
N ARG A 90 -8.53 6.53 -2.26
CA ARG A 90 -9.37 6.58 -3.46
C ARG A 90 -10.40 5.45 -3.48
N THR A 91 -9.96 4.24 -3.12
CA THR A 91 -10.83 3.06 -3.10
C THR A 91 -11.87 3.16 -1.99
N ALA A 92 -11.46 3.61 -0.80
CA ALA A 92 -12.33 3.79 0.35
C ALA A 92 -13.40 4.85 0.07
N LEU A 93 -12.99 6.02 -0.42
CA LEU A 93 -13.93 7.10 -0.78
C LEU A 93 -14.95 6.64 -1.83
N ARG A 94 -14.50 5.97 -2.89
CA ARG A 94 -15.38 5.43 -3.94
C ARG A 94 -16.38 4.42 -3.38
N GLN A 95 -15.92 3.48 -2.54
CA GLN A 95 -16.81 2.48 -1.96
C GLN A 95 -17.79 3.08 -0.95
N ALA A 96 -17.36 4.06 -0.16
CA ALA A 96 -18.23 4.78 0.75
C ALA A 96 -19.30 5.61 0.01
N CYS A 97 -18.92 6.31 -1.06
CA CYS A 97 -19.89 7.01 -1.92
C CYS A 97 -20.91 6.02 -2.49
N LYS A 98 -20.46 4.88 -3.04
CA LYS A 98 -21.36 3.86 -3.58
C LYS A 98 -22.29 3.28 -2.52
N ALA A 99 -21.79 2.96 -1.33
CA ALA A 99 -22.59 2.40 -0.23
C ALA A 99 -23.67 3.36 0.26
N ASN A 100 -23.43 4.67 0.14
CA ASN A 100 -24.36 5.74 0.55
C ASN A 100 -25.15 6.36 -0.60
N ASN A 101 -25.11 5.79 -1.80
CA ASN A 101 -25.77 6.33 -3.01
C ASN A 101 -25.38 7.80 -3.32
N LEU A 102 -24.11 8.14 -3.08
CA LEU A 102 -23.52 9.45 -3.34
C LEU A 102 -22.71 9.42 -4.63
N VAL A 103 -22.62 10.58 -5.28
CA VAL A 103 -21.77 10.78 -6.45
C VAL A 103 -20.33 10.99 -5.99
N GLU A 104 -19.40 10.25 -6.62
CA GLU A 104 -17.96 10.46 -6.44
C GLU A 104 -17.56 11.88 -6.92
N PRO A 105 -16.53 12.51 -6.32
CA PRO A 105 -16.08 13.81 -6.78
C PRO A 105 -15.44 13.71 -8.16
N TYR A 106 -15.71 14.69 -9.01
CA TYR A 106 -15.00 14.81 -10.29
C TYR A 106 -13.61 15.42 -10.05
N CYS A 107 -12.60 14.57 -9.98
CA CYS A 107 -11.22 14.99 -9.67
C CYS A 107 -10.19 14.10 -10.36
N ARG A 108 -8.95 14.58 -10.41
CA ARG A 108 -7.80 13.79 -10.88
C ARG A 108 -7.05 13.23 -9.68
N TRP A 109 -6.71 11.95 -9.70
CA TRP A 109 -6.00 11.29 -8.60
C TRP A 109 -4.51 11.17 -8.87
N LEU A 110 -3.71 11.54 -7.87
CA LEU A 110 -2.26 11.35 -7.86
C LEU A 110 -1.86 10.49 -6.66
N ASP A 111 -1.29 9.33 -6.95
CA ASP A 111 -0.75 8.43 -5.94
C ASP A 111 0.70 8.84 -5.62
N SER A 112 0.92 9.42 -4.43
CA SER A 112 2.24 9.89 -4.00
C SER A 112 3.24 8.74 -3.80
N ALA A 113 2.80 7.53 -3.49
CA ALA A 113 3.68 6.36 -3.46
C ALA A 113 4.23 6.03 -4.86
N LYS A 114 3.42 6.20 -5.92
CA LYS A 114 3.92 6.06 -7.30
C LYS A 114 4.90 7.18 -7.69
N VAL A 115 4.70 8.39 -7.18
CA VAL A 115 5.65 9.52 -7.35
C VAL A 115 6.96 9.18 -6.69
N VAL A 116 6.96 8.85 -5.41
CA VAL A 116 8.14 8.50 -4.59
C VAL A 116 8.97 7.40 -5.25
N ARG A 117 8.30 6.35 -5.73
CA ARG A 117 8.95 5.22 -6.43
C ARG A 117 9.66 5.60 -7.73
N ARG A 118 9.37 6.77 -8.29
CA ARG A 118 9.97 7.29 -9.53
C ARG A 118 10.94 8.41 -9.28
N ALA A 119 10.71 9.18 -8.23
CA ALA A 119 11.59 10.26 -7.82
C ALA A 119 12.87 9.73 -7.14
N TYR A 120 12.72 8.67 -6.33
CA TYR A 120 13.78 8.19 -5.44
C TYR A 120 14.09 6.70 -5.69
N PRO A 121 15.29 6.36 -6.22
CA PRO A 121 15.66 4.98 -6.56
C PRO A 121 15.54 3.99 -5.39
N GLN A 122 15.81 4.41 -4.15
CA GLN A 122 15.72 3.56 -2.96
C GLN A 122 14.30 3.05 -2.70
N PHE A 123 13.27 3.78 -3.14
CA PHE A 123 11.87 3.38 -3.00
C PHE A 123 11.27 2.70 -4.22
N ALA A 124 12.04 2.53 -5.30
CA ALA A 124 11.51 2.02 -6.57
C ALA A 124 10.80 0.67 -6.43
N VAL A 125 11.29 -0.20 -5.53
CA VAL A 125 10.80 -1.58 -5.36
C VAL A 125 10.09 -1.79 -4.03
N ARG A 126 10.62 -1.23 -2.93
CA ARG A 126 10.16 -1.48 -1.55
C ARG A 126 10.32 -0.24 -0.68
N GLY A 127 9.78 -0.29 0.54
CA GLY A 127 9.94 0.78 1.52
C GLY A 127 9.22 2.08 1.16
N TYR A 128 8.26 2.04 0.25
CA TYR A 128 7.49 3.21 -0.19
C TYR A 128 6.19 3.43 0.59
N GLY A 129 5.98 2.75 1.73
CA GLY A 129 4.91 3.08 2.66
C GLY A 129 5.14 4.44 3.30
N LEU A 130 4.04 5.17 3.60
CA LEU A 130 4.08 6.57 4.05
C LEU A 130 5.07 6.80 5.20
N GLY A 131 5.01 5.97 6.25
CA GLY A 131 5.88 6.10 7.41
C GLY A 131 7.36 5.89 7.10
N THR A 132 7.69 4.93 6.22
CA THR A 132 9.09 4.69 5.82
C THR A 132 9.62 5.85 5.01
N VAL A 133 8.83 6.32 4.03
CA VAL A 133 9.21 7.46 3.18
C VAL A 133 9.35 8.72 4.01
N ALA A 134 8.41 9.01 4.90
CA ALA A 134 8.46 10.16 5.80
C ALA A 134 9.75 10.17 6.62
N LYS A 135 10.05 9.05 7.29
CA LYS A 135 11.26 8.90 8.10
C LYS A 135 12.54 9.12 7.28
N GLU A 136 12.63 8.54 6.10
CA GLU A 136 13.81 8.66 5.21
C GLU A 136 14.00 10.08 4.65
N LEU A 137 12.89 10.79 4.41
CA LEU A 137 12.90 12.17 3.92
C LEU A 137 12.92 13.22 5.05
N GLY A 138 12.94 12.80 6.32
CA GLY A 138 13.03 13.68 7.47
C GLY A 138 11.73 14.35 7.90
N PHE A 139 10.59 13.78 7.52
CA PHE A 139 9.28 14.22 8.01
C PHE A 139 8.90 13.44 9.27
N ASP A 140 8.62 14.17 10.34
CA ASP A 140 8.06 13.62 11.57
C ASP A 140 6.55 13.86 11.62
N PHE A 141 5.76 12.84 11.96
CA PHE A 141 4.29 12.94 12.02
C PHE A 141 3.70 11.86 12.93
N LYS A 142 2.49 12.10 13.39
CA LYS A 142 1.73 11.12 14.14
C LYS A 142 1.12 10.11 13.18
N HIS A 143 1.65 8.89 13.18
CA HIS A 143 1.11 7.79 12.40
C HIS A 143 -0.36 7.51 12.76
N HIS A 144 -1.15 7.13 11.75
CA HIS A 144 -2.56 6.75 11.91
C HIS A 144 -3.44 7.88 12.48
N ASP A 145 -3.13 9.10 12.12
CA ASP A 145 -3.99 10.27 12.22
C ASP A 145 -4.19 10.77 10.78
N ALA A 146 -5.42 10.70 10.29
CA ALA A 146 -5.70 10.97 8.88
C ALA A 146 -5.27 12.39 8.44
N LEU A 147 -5.36 13.41 9.30
CA LEU A 147 -4.87 14.75 8.93
C LEU A 147 -3.35 14.78 8.80
N GLU A 148 -2.65 14.16 9.72
CA GLU A 148 -1.19 14.06 9.67
C GLU A 148 -0.72 13.24 8.47
N GLY A 149 -1.42 12.13 8.15
CA GLY A 149 -1.16 11.34 6.94
C GLY A 149 -1.35 12.16 5.66
N ALA A 150 -2.44 12.92 5.56
CA ALA A 150 -2.68 13.82 4.43
C ALA A 150 -1.60 14.90 4.30
N ARG A 151 -1.20 15.54 5.42
CA ARG A 151 -0.12 16.54 5.46
C ARG A 151 1.19 15.98 4.91
N VAL A 152 1.57 14.83 5.41
CA VAL A 152 2.85 14.20 5.03
C VAL A 152 2.80 13.72 3.58
N ALA A 153 1.69 13.16 3.11
CA ALA A 153 1.54 12.78 1.70
C ALA A 153 1.70 13.99 0.77
N GLY A 154 1.14 15.15 1.17
CA GLY A 154 1.29 16.41 0.46
C GLY A 154 2.72 16.96 0.50
N ALA A 155 3.36 16.95 1.67
CA ALA A 155 4.75 17.40 1.85
C ALA A 155 5.75 16.57 1.04
N ILE A 156 5.59 15.25 1.04
CA ILE A 156 6.38 14.31 0.23
C ILE A 156 6.23 14.62 -1.28
N LEU A 157 5.03 14.93 -1.73
CA LEU A 157 4.83 15.31 -3.14
C LEU A 157 5.53 16.63 -3.47
N ILE A 158 5.45 17.63 -2.59
CA ILE A 158 6.15 18.92 -2.77
C ILE A 158 7.66 18.68 -2.86
N GLN A 159 8.22 17.92 -1.92
CA GLN A 159 9.64 17.57 -1.92
C GLN A 159 10.04 16.86 -3.22
N ALA A 160 9.26 15.89 -3.68
CA ALA A 160 9.55 15.19 -4.93
C ALA A 160 9.51 16.12 -6.16
N ILE A 161 8.61 17.10 -6.17
CA ILE A 161 8.55 18.13 -7.22
C ILE A 161 9.80 19.01 -7.19
N GLU A 162 10.22 19.44 -6.02
CA GLU A 162 11.41 20.27 -5.82
C GLU A 162 12.70 19.55 -6.19
N ASP A 163 12.85 18.30 -5.76
CA ASP A 163 14.05 17.48 -6.00
C ASP A 163 14.20 17.09 -7.49
N THR A 164 13.08 16.86 -8.17
CA THR A 164 13.10 16.37 -9.56
C THR A 164 12.89 17.47 -10.61
N GLY A 165 12.35 18.62 -10.23
CA GLY A 165 11.92 19.67 -11.15
C GLY A 165 10.70 19.30 -12.00
N ILE A 166 10.06 18.13 -11.76
CA ILE A 166 8.90 17.66 -12.52
C ILE A 166 7.63 18.30 -11.96
N ALA A 167 6.91 19.05 -12.80
CA ALA A 167 5.70 19.74 -12.40
C ALA A 167 4.54 18.78 -12.04
N LEU A 168 3.59 19.25 -11.22
CA LEU A 168 2.45 18.46 -10.73
C LEU A 168 1.64 17.80 -11.87
N ASP A 169 1.31 18.54 -12.92
CA ASP A 169 0.57 18.00 -14.08
C ASP A 169 1.39 17.00 -14.90
N GLU A 170 2.69 17.11 -14.86
CA GLU A 170 3.60 16.15 -15.50
C GLU A 170 3.69 14.87 -14.66
N TRP A 171 3.67 14.95 -13.34
CA TRP A 171 3.60 13.80 -12.45
C TRP A 171 2.35 12.95 -12.69
N LEU A 172 1.19 13.56 -12.95
CA LEU A 172 -0.03 12.82 -13.32
C LEU A 172 0.19 11.90 -14.55
N ARG A 173 0.95 12.38 -15.53
CA ARG A 173 1.31 11.59 -16.73
C ARG A 173 2.44 10.61 -16.45
N ARG A 174 3.39 11.00 -15.60
CA ARG A 174 4.58 10.19 -15.31
C ARG A 174 4.25 8.94 -14.50
N ILE A 175 3.30 9.01 -13.57
CA ILE A 175 2.91 7.85 -12.76
C ILE A 175 2.19 6.76 -13.55
N GLU A 176 1.64 7.07 -14.71
CA GLU A 176 1.01 6.09 -15.61
C GLU A 176 2.03 5.31 -16.45
N LYS A 177 3.26 5.82 -16.57
CA LYS A 177 4.32 5.14 -17.29
C LYS A 177 5.09 4.21 -16.34
N PRO A 178 5.68 3.12 -16.84
CA PRO A 178 6.60 2.31 -16.06
C PRO A 178 7.72 3.12 -15.43
N ILE A 179 8.29 2.63 -14.34
CA ILE A 179 9.55 3.15 -13.82
C ILE A 179 10.60 2.81 -14.86
N ALA A 180 11.25 3.83 -15.46
CA ALA A 180 12.32 3.62 -16.42
C ALA A 180 13.48 2.90 -15.73
N ASP A 181 14.12 1.95 -16.42
CA ASP A 181 15.25 1.16 -15.93
C ASP A 181 15.00 0.47 -14.59
N ASN A 182 13.87 -0.19 -14.46
CA ASN A 182 13.63 -1.04 -13.31
C ASN A 182 14.47 -2.33 -13.40
N LYS A 183 15.80 -2.20 -13.27
CA LYS A 183 16.68 -3.36 -13.03
C LYS A 183 16.25 -4.18 -11.83
N TYR A 184 15.43 -3.62 -10.94
CA TYR A 184 14.86 -4.27 -9.77
C TYR A 184 13.49 -4.93 -10.03
N SER A 185 12.90 -4.76 -11.23
CA SER A 185 11.77 -5.55 -11.70
C SER A 185 12.21 -6.77 -12.49
N GLU A 186 13.49 -7.07 -12.54
CA GLU A 186 13.93 -8.38 -13.05
C GLU A 186 13.14 -9.43 -12.26
N ARG A 187 12.31 -10.13 -13.01
CA ARG A 187 11.66 -11.33 -12.50
C ARG A 187 12.80 -12.25 -12.13
N ILE A 188 13.08 -12.34 -10.83
CA ILE A 188 14.18 -13.18 -10.34
C ILE A 188 13.84 -14.59 -10.73
N THR A 189 14.56 -15.11 -11.69
CA THR A 189 14.54 -16.51 -12.10
C THR A 189 15.95 -17.00 -11.96
N LEU A 190 16.12 -18.03 -11.13
CA LEU A 190 17.40 -18.68 -10.90
C LEU A 190 17.22 -20.18 -11.17
N GLU A 191 18.10 -20.75 -11.96
CA GLU A 191 18.09 -22.19 -12.19
C GLU A 191 18.55 -22.92 -10.92
N GLY A 192 17.91 -24.05 -10.63
CA GLY A 192 18.27 -24.88 -9.49
C GLY A 192 19.63 -25.56 -9.68
N LYS A 193 20.24 -25.95 -8.60
CA LYS A 193 21.50 -26.72 -8.60
C LYS A 193 21.21 -28.20 -8.34
N GLU A 194 22.13 -29.05 -8.73
CA GLU A 194 22.03 -30.51 -8.52
C GLU A 194 22.29 -30.92 -7.07
N GLU A 195 22.94 -30.02 -6.29
CA GLU A 195 23.35 -30.24 -4.91
C GLU A 195 22.76 -29.19 -3.98
N GLY A 196 22.57 -29.58 -2.72
CA GLY A 196 22.06 -28.72 -1.64
C GLY A 196 20.77 -29.26 -1.01
N PRO A 197 20.38 -28.74 0.19
CA PRO A 197 19.21 -29.21 0.92
C PRO A 197 17.90 -28.95 0.19
N LEU A 198 17.90 -28.03 -0.77
CA LEU A 198 16.74 -27.69 -1.59
C LEU A 198 16.92 -28.04 -3.08
N ALA A 199 17.83 -28.97 -3.40
CA ALA A 199 18.00 -29.45 -4.76
C ALA A 199 16.71 -30.08 -5.29
N GLY A 200 16.30 -29.70 -6.51
CA GLY A 200 15.04 -30.13 -7.13
C GLY A 200 13.80 -29.33 -6.70
N GLU A 201 13.91 -28.46 -5.72
CA GLU A 201 12.80 -27.59 -5.31
C GLU A 201 12.69 -26.33 -6.17
N VAL A 202 11.48 -25.81 -6.32
CA VAL A 202 11.18 -24.55 -7.03
C VAL A 202 10.49 -23.60 -6.06
N CYS A 203 11.22 -22.54 -5.68
CA CYS A 203 10.78 -21.56 -4.69
C CYS A 203 10.14 -20.33 -5.33
N VAL A 204 9.05 -19.85 -4.73
CA VAL A 204 8.40 -18.58 -5.03
C VAL A 204 8.25 -17.77 -3.76
N PHE A 205 8.63 -16.51 -3.79
CA PHE A 205 8.55 -15.60 -2.64
C PHE A 205 7.39 -14.61 -2.79
N THR A 206 6.62 -14.41 -1.72
CA THR A 206 5.51 -13.45 -1.66
C THR A 206 5.39 -12.80 -0.28
N GLY A 207 4.67 -11.69 -0.18
CA GLY A 207 4.58 -10.91 1.06
C GLY A 207 5.83 -10.06 1.30
N GLN A 208 5.89 -9.45 2.48
CA GLN A 208 7.03 -8.65 2.95
C GLN A 208 7.97 -9.56 3.74
N LEU A 209 9.12 -9.86 3.16
CA LEU A 209 10.17 -10.63 3.81
C LEU A 209 11.01 -9.69 4.70
N LYS A 210 11.63 -10.24 5.72
CA LYS A 210 12.58 -9.53 6.60
C LYS A 210 13.87 -9.17 5.85
N ILE A 211 14.26 -10.02 4.90
CA ILE A 211 15.39 -9.76 3.99
C ILE A 211 14.89 -9.33 2.61
N SER A 212 15.79 -8.81 1.77
CA SER A 212 15.40 -8.46 0.40
C SER A 212 14.99 -9.72 -0.38
N ARG A 213 14.02 -9.57 -1.30
CA ARG A 213 13.61 -10.70 -2.14
C ARG A 213 14.76 -11.24 -2.99
N ALA A 214 15.71 -10.40 -3.37
CA ALA A 214 16.91 -10.80 -4.07
C ALA A 214 17.83 -11.66 -3.18
N ASP A 215 18.01 -11.28 -1.91
CA ASP A 215 18.78 -12.07 -0.95
C ASP A 215 18.09 -13.41 -0.64
N ALA A 216 16.76 -13.39 -0.43
CA ALA A 216 16.00 -14.62 -0.23
C ALA A 216 16.12 -15.57 -1.43
N ALA A 217 16.06 -15.04 -2.64
CA ALA A 217 16.25 -15.82 -3.86
C ALA A 217 17.67 -16.39 -3.98
N ARG A 218 18.68 -15.57 -3.68
CA ARG A 218 20.09 -16.00 -3.68
C ARG A 218 20.32 -17.11 -2.66
N ILE A 219 19.83 -16.95 -1.44
CA ILE A 219 19.96 -17.95 -0.37
C ILE A 219 19.29 -19.27 -0.76
N ALA A 220 18.05 -19.22 -1.29
CA ALA A 220 17.37 -20.41 -1.78
C ALA A 220 18.16 -21.13 -2.89
N ASN A 221 18.71 -20.34 -3.82
CA ASN A 221 19.50 -20.88 -4.92
C ASN A 221 20.86 -21.45 -4.47
N GLU A 222 21.51 -20.82 -3.49
CA GLU A 222 22.73 -21.37 -2.86
C GLU A 222 22.48 -22.72 -2.20
N ALA A 223 21.26 -22.89 -1.63
CA ALA A 223 20.79 -24.15 -1.07
C ALA A 223 20.30 -25.17 -2.12
N GLY A 224 20.38 -24.85 -3.41
CA GLY A 224 20.06 -25.77 -4.51
C GLY A 224 18.72 -25.48 -5.22
N ALA A 225 17.82 -24.67 -4.66
CA ALA A 225 16.52 -24.45 -5.25
C ALA A 225 16.56 -23.62 -6.54
N ALA A 226 15.68 -23.93 -7.47
CA ALA A 226 15.30 -22.99 -8.51
C ALA A 226 14.39 -21.87 -7.92
N VAL A 227 14.46 -20.67 -8.47
CA VAL A 227 13.60 -19.56 -8.03
C VAL A 227 12.80 -19.05 -9.22
N GLU A 228 11.49 -18.95 -9.03
CA GLU A 228 10.56 -18.49 -10.04
C GLU A 228 9.82 -17.21 -9.56
N PRO A 229 9.50 -16.29 -10.49
CA PRO A 229 8.86 -15.04 -10.15
C PRO A 229 7.37 -15.19 -9.78
N GLY A 230 6.75 -16.33 -10.09
CA GLY A 230 5.33 -16.59 -9.88
C GLY A 230 5.00 -18.06 -9.71
N VAL A 231 3.90 -18.35 -9.03
CA VAL A 231 3.42 -19.72 -8.80
C VAL A 231 2.97 -20.35 -10.11
N ASN A 232 3.52 -21.53 -10.43
CA ASN A 232 3.19 -22.32 -11.60
C ASN A 232 3.23 -23.84 -11.27
N LYS A 233 3.03 -24.70 -12.26
CA LYS A 233 2.96 -26.16 -12.06
C LYS A 233 4.28 -26.80 -11.57
N LYS A 234 5.40 -26.10 -11.68
CA LYS A 234 6.72 -26.55 -11.19
C LYS A 234 6.97 -26.11 -9.75
N THR A 235 6.19 -25.16 -9.22
CA THR A 235 6.40 -24.62 -7.88
C THR A 235 6.19 -25.69 -6.82
N THR A 236 7.14 -25.86 -5.93
CA THR A 236 7.10 -26.80 -4.81
C THR A 236 7.09 -26.12 -3.46
N ILE A 237 7.65 -24.90 -3.38
CA ILE A 237 7.70 -24.10 -2.14
C ILE A 237 7.22 -22.69 -2.43
N VAL A 238 6.29 -22.19 -1.63
CA VAL A 238 5.91 -20.78 -1.59
C VAL A 238 6.24 -20.22 -0.22
N VAL A 239 7.21 -19.31 -0.17
CA VAL A 239 7.62 -18.63 1.06
C VAL A 239 6.80 -17.35 1.21
N VAL A 240 6.08 -17.25 2.32
CA VAL A 240 5.18 -16.15 2.64
C VAL A 240 5.80 -15.34 3.77
N GLY A 241 6.21 -14.12 3.46
CA GLY A 241 6.56 -13.11 4.47
C GLY A 241 5.32 -12.48 5.08
N ASP A 242 5.54 -11.49 5.95
CA ASP A 242 4.44 -10.76 6.57
C ASP A 242 3.48 -10.24 5.50
N GLN A 243 2.19 -10.45 5.76
CA GLN A 243 1.13 -9.96 4.86
C GLN A 243 0.87 -8.50 5.23
N ASP A 244 1.33 -7.62 4.37
CA ASP A 244 0.99 -6.20 4.45
C ASP A 244 -0.47 -6.04 3.99
N LEU A 245 -1.39 -5.92 4.95
CA LEU A 245 -2.83 -5.81 4.71
C LEU A 245 -3.16 -4.57 3.88
N GLU A 246 -2.37 -3.51 3.98
CA GLU A 246 -2.51 -2.29 3.17
C GLU A 246 -2.27 -2.57 1.68
N ARG A 247 -1.31 -3.45 1.36
CA ARG A 247 -1.01 -3.84 -0.03
C ARG A 247 -2.02 -4.80 -0.64
N LEU A 248 -2.78 -5.49 0.19
CA LEU A 248 -3.69 -6.53 -0.27
C LEU A 248 -5.07 -6.00 -0.65
N ALA A 249 -5.28 -4.67 -0.61
CA ALA A 249 -6.55 -4.03 -0.95
C ALA A 249 -7.76 -4.73 -0.28
N GLY A 250 -7.64 -4.99 1.03
CA GLY A 250 -8.65 -5.69 1.82
C GLY A 250 -8.70 -7.21 1.66
N LYS A 251 -7.73 -7.82 0.96
CA LYS A 251 -7.56 -9.28 0.94
C LYS A 251 -6.60 -9.70 2.03
N SER A 252 -6.90 -10.78 2.73
CA SER A 252 -6.03 -11.34 3.77
C SER A 252 -4.74 -12.00 3.24
N LYS A 253 -4.66 -12.26 1.93
CA LYS A 253 -3.57 -13.01 1.30
C LYS A 253 -3.22 -12.45 -0.08
N SER A 254 -1.94 -12.52 -0.45
CA SER A 254 -1.47 -12.12 -1.77
C SER A 254 -2.02 -13.04 -2.87
N SER A 255 -2.07 -12.55 -4.11
CA SER A 255 -2.50 -13.37 -5.27
C SER A 255 -1.64 -14.62 -5.49
N LYS A 256 -0.34 -14.57 -5.17
CA LYS A 256 0.55 -15.73 -5.23
C LYS A 256 0.24 -16.74 -4.12
N HIS A 257 -0.06 -16.27 -2.92
CA HIS A 257 -0.47 -17.11 -1.80
C HIS A 257 -1.79 -17.83 -2.11
N LEU A 258 -2.83 -17.08 -2.54
CA LEU A 258 -4.12 -17.65 -2.93
C LEU A 258 -3.97 -18.69 -4.05
N LYS A 259 -3.16 -18.39 -5.07
CA LYS A 259 -2.90 -19.32 -6.17
C LYS A 259 -2.18 -20.59 -5.69
N ALA A 260 -1.25 -20.47 -4.74
CA ALA A 260 -0.57 -21.64 -4.17
C ALA A 260 -1.55 -22.52 -3.38
N GLU A 261 -2.44 -21.94 -2.59
CA GLU A 261 -3.48 -22.67 -1.86
C GLU A 261 -4.44 -23.39 -2.82
N GLU A 262 -4.90 -22.69 -3.87
CA GLU A 262 -5.76 -23.26 -4.89
C GLU A 262 -5.09 -24.47 -5.59
N MET A 263 -3.83 -24.33 -5.96
CA MET A 263 -3.09 -25.42 -6.60
C MET A 263 -2.84 -26.57 -5.65
N ALA A 264 -2.51 -26.31 -4.38
CA ALA A 264 -2.35 -27.36 -3.36
C ALA A 264 -3.68 -28.11 -3.14
N ALA A 265 -4.82 -27.41 -3.09
CA ALA A 265 -6.14 -28.01 -3.00
C ALA A 265 -6.47 -28.88 -4.23
N ASN A 266 -5.92 -28.55 -5.39
CA ASN A 266 -6.06 -29.32 -6.64
C ASN A 266 -5.00 -30.45 -6.77
N GLY A 267 -4.30 -30.81 -5.69
CA GLY A 267 -3.40 -31.96 -5.62
C GLY A 267 -1.95 -31.72 -6.06
N PHE A 268 -1.55 -30.47 -6.28
CA PHE A 268 -0.14 -30.14 -6.50
C PHE A 268 0.65 -30.19 -5.19
N ALA A 269 1.86 -30.75 -5.20
CA ALA A 269 2.71 -30.88 -4.03
C ALA A 269 3.41 -29.55 -3.68
N ILE A 270 2.63 -28.53 -3.30
CA ILE A 270 3.13 -27.20 -2.93
C ILE A 270 3.15 -27.08 -1.40
N ARG A 271 4.30 -26.77 -0.83
CA ARG A 271 4.48 -26.40 0.58
C ARG A 271 4.41 -24.87 0.71
N ILE A 272 3.51 -24.39 1.55
CA ILE A 272 3.41 -22.96 1.86
C ILE A 272 4.06 -22.76 3.23
N LEU A 273 5.17 -22.02 3.27
CA LEU A 273 6.01 -21.85 4.44
C LEU A 273 6.05 -20.37 4.86
N GLN A 274 6.08 -20.13 6.15
CA GLN A 274 6.47 -18.83 6.66
C GLN A 274 7.98 -18.62 6.46
N GLU A 275 8.43 -17.36 6.40
CA GLU A 275 9.85 -17.04 6.20
C GLU A 275 10.76 -17.72 7.24
N ARG A 276 10.34 -17.77 8.53
CA ARG A 276 11.09 -18.45 9.59
C ARG A 276 11.25 -19.96 9.34
N ASP A 277 10.18 -20.59 8.82
CA ASP A 277 10.17 -22.04 8.59
C ASP A 277 11.00 -22.38 7.33
N PHE A 278 11.04 -21.47 6.36
CA PHE A 278 11.94 -21.57 5.22
C PHE A 278 13.40 -21.48 5.64
N VAL A 279 13.75 -20.55 6.54
CA VAL A 279 15.12 -20.43 7.07
C VAL A 279 15.54 -21.73 7.77
N ALA A 280 14.65 -22.35 8.54
CA ALA A 280 14.94 -23.63 9.22
C ALA A 280 15.15 -24.83 8.26
N LEU A 281 14.79 -24.72 6.98
CA LEU A 281 15.12 -25.75 5.97
C LEU A 281 16.54 -25.60 5.38
N LEU A 282 17.22 -24.50 5.71
CA LEU A 282 18.56 -24.19 5.19
C LEU A 282 19.68 -24.66 6.11
N ASP A 283 19.34 -24.96 7.38
CA ASP A 283 20.20 -25.50 8.42
C ASP A 283 20.25 -27.05 8.31
#